data_71b72fc515ea1372cd085a87be2ef1ab
#
_entry.id   71b72fc515ea1372cd085a87be2ef1ab
#
_cell.length_a   1.000
_cell.length_b   1.000
_cell.length_c   1.000
_cell.angle_alpha   90.00
_cell.angle_beta   90.00
_cell.angle_gamma   90.00
#
_symmetry.space_group_name_H-M   'P 1'
#
loop_
_entity.id
_entity.type
_entity.pdbx_description
1 polymer ?
#
loop_
_entity_poly.entity_id
_entity_poly.type
_entity_poly.pdbx_seq_one_letter_code
_entity_poly.pdbx_strand_id
1 'polypeptide(L)'
;MRKLLTWYAQYYNRRHRRTGHLFENRYKSILCDEETYLLALVRYIHLNPVRAKVVKTMNELDNYPWSGHRMILAKAENPWMDRAHVLGQFAGTKRKAIREYRRFVQEGLGDGRNPMLTGGGLIRSQGGWSQVLALRRKGEKELSDEHILGSGDFIDRVLQEAEERQLRQMKLQRRGRRIEDIIQEECRKRKVSEEELRKGSRRSRVSEARAAIAYRSKEELGVSGAEIARYLGVNTSSINRILARIDELIEK
;
A
#
# COMPACT_ATOMS: atom_id res chain seq x y z
N MET A 1 0.66 -6.55 6.13
CA MET A 1 1.69 -7.57 5.79
C MET A 1 2.43 -8.10 7.01
N ARG A 2 3.04 -7.28 7.91
CA ARG A 2 3.81 -7.80 9.07
C ARG A 2 3.06 -8.85 9.88
N LYS A 3 1.83 -8.58 10.33
CA LYS A 3 1.02 -9.54 11.11
C LYS A 3 0.75 -10.85 10.36
N LEU A 4 0.40 -10.75 9.07
CA LEU A 4 0.13 -11.91 8.21
C LEU A 4 1.36 -12.81 8.08
N LEU A 5 2.52 -12.23 7.75
CA LEU A 5 3.76 -12.99 7.57
C LEU A 5 4.26 -13.60 8.90
N THR A 6 4.15 -12.86 10.02
CA THR A 6 4.52 -13.38 11.34
C THR A 6 3.64 -14.56 11.74
N TRP A 7 2.31 -14.41 11.59
CA TRP A 7 1.37 -15.48 11.90
C TRP A 7 1.60 -16.71 11.02
N TYR A 8 1.79 -16.50 9.70
CA TYR A 8 2.08 -17.61 8.78
C TYR A 8 3.39 -18.31 9.12
N ALA A 9 4.45 -17.58 9.44
CA ALA A 9 5.73 -18.17 9.83
C ALA A 9 5.61 -19.02 11.11
N GLN A 10 4.88 -18.52 12.11
CA GLN A 10 4.63 -19.28 13.34
C GLN A 10 3.79 -20.54 13.08
N TYR A 11 2.71 -20.41 12.29
CA TYR A 11 1.87 -21.54 11.89
C TYR A 11 2.67 -22.59 11.14
N TYR A 12 3.42 -22.18 10.14
CA TYR A 12 4.24 -23.08 9.31
C TYR A 12 5.29 -23.81 10.14
N ASN A 13 6.06 -23.09 10.95
CA ASN A 13 7.09 -23.67 11.80
C ASN A 13 6.51 -24.68 12.78
N ARG A 14 5.38 -24.38 13.42
CA ARG A 14 4.67 -25.29 14.32
C ARG A 14 4.22 -26.56 13.60
N ARG A 15 3.57 -26.41 12.44
CA ARG A 15 3.05 -27.54 11.66
C ARG A 15 4.16 -28.45 11.14
N HIS A 16 5.29 -27.89 10.75
CA HIS A 16 6.41 -28.63 10.17
C HIS A 16 7.55 -28.90 11.16
N ARG A 17 7.33 -28.65 12.46
CA ARG A 17 8.32 -28.84 13.54
C ARG A 17 9.67 -28.19 13.23
N ARG A 18 9.63 -26.97 12.62
CA ARG A 18 10.81 -26.18 12.27
C ARG A 18 11.05 -25.07 13.29
N THR A 19 12.30 -24.67 13.40
CA THR A 19 12.75 -23.49 14.15
C THR A 19 13.46 -22.52 13.23
N GLY A 20 13.54 -21.24 13.63
CA GLY A 20 14.23 -20.20 12.85
C GLY A 20 13.35 -19.44 11.87
N HIS A 21 13.99 -18.63 11.04
CA HIS A 21 13.29 -17.76 10.10
C HIS A 21 12.72 -18.54 8.91
N LEU A 22 11.45 -18.24 8.56
CA LEU A 22 10.80 -18.78 7.37
C LEU A 22 11.05 -17.89 6.14
N PHE A 23 11.13 -16.59 6.35
CA PHE A 23 11.40 -15.62 5.31
C PHE A 23 12.82 -15.06 5.48
N GLU A 24 13.52 -14.92 4.38
CA GLU A 24 14.90 -14.41 4.36
C GLU A 24 14.98 -12.96 4.86
N ASN A 25 14.01 -12.13 4.44
CA ASN A 25 13.98 -10.71 4.75
C ASN A 25 12.57 -10.22 5.12
N ARG A 26 12.49 -8.98 5.59
CA ARG A 26 11.21 -8.28 5.74
C ARG A 26 10.59 -8.03 4.36
N TYR A 27 9.25 -7.94 4.31
CA TYR A 27 8.59 -7.51 3.08
C TYR A 27 9.04 -6.09 2.68
N LYS A 28 9.15 -5.85 1.40
CA LYS A 28 9.38 -4.53 0.83
C LYS A 28 8.03 -3.93 0.42
N SER A 29 7.84 -2.65 0.70
CA SER A 29 6.70 -1.88 0.25
C SER A 29 7.21 -0.87 -0.77
N ILE A 30 6.59 -0.83 -1.93
CA ILE A 30 6.99 0.05 -3.03
C ILE A 30 5.74 0.82 -3.43
N LEU A 31 5.84 2.15 -3.42
CA LEU A 31 4.82 3.02 -3.98
C LEU A 31 4.88 2.91 -5.50
N CYS A 32 3.75 2.73 -6.14
CA CYS A 32 3.67 2.50 -7.57
C CYS A 32 2.80 3.57 -8.23
N ASP A 33 3.28 4.14 -9.34
CA ASP A 33 2.45 4.93 -10.23
C ASP A 33 1.44 4.01 -10.90
N GLU A 34 0.18 4.14 -10.50
CA GLU A 34 -0.90 3.26 -10.90
C GLU A 34 -1.19 3.36 -12.40
N GLU A 35 -1.29 4.57 -12.93
CA GLU A 35 -1.61 4.79 -14.34
C GLU A 35 -0.63 4.09 -15.28
N THR A 36 0.66 4.12 -14.92
CA THR A 36 1.72 3.58 -15.76
C THR A 36 1.92 2.07 -15.55
N TYR A 37 1.80 1.58 -14.32
CA TYR A 37 2.30 0.24 -13.96
C TYR A 37 1.24 -0.77 -13.56
N LEU A 38 -0.03 -0.38 -13.33
CA LEU A 38 -1.08 -1.29 -12.87
C LEU A 38 -1.17 -2.56 -13.70
N LEU A 39 -1.36 -2.43 -15.00
CA LEU A 39 -1.54 -3.58 -15.89
C LEU A 39 -0.28 -4.44 -15.99
N ALA A 40 0.89 -3.81 -16.03
CA ALA A 40 2.16 -4.53 -16.05
C ALA A 40 2.37 -5.35 -14.77
N LEU A 41 2.05 -4.78 -13.61
CA LEU A 41 2.10 -5.46 -12.32
C LEU A 41 1.08 -6.59 -12.22
N VAL A 42 -0.17 -6.34 -12.63
CA VAL A 42 -1.23 -7.37 -12.67
C VAL A 42 -0.78 -8.56 -13.52
N ARG A 43 -0.30 -8.31 -14.74
CA ARG A 43 0.23 -9.35 -15.63
C ARG A 43 1.41 -10.10 -15.00
N TYR A 44 2.36 -9.34 -14.43
CA TYR A 44 3.54 -9.92 -13.79
C TYR A 44 3.17 -10.85 -12.63
N ILE A 45 2.28 -10.40 -11.73
CA ILE A 45 1.85 -11.17 -10.56
C ILE A 45 1.06 -12.41 -11.00
N HIS A 46 0.16 -12.26 -11.97
CA HIS A 46 -0.69 -13.35 -12.41
C HIS A 46 0.05 -14.43 -13.21
N LEU A 47 1.18 -14.10 -13.84
CA LEU A 47 2.06 -15.06 -14.52
C LEU A 47 3.07 -15.74 -13.61
N ASN A 48 3.20 -15.32 -12.34
CA ASN A 48 4.15 -15.94 -11.41
C ASN A 48 3.99 -17.47 -11.27
N PRO A 49 2.77 -18.04 -11.22
CA PRO A 49 2.62 -19.52 -11.17
C PRO A 49 3.21 -20.23 -12.39
N VAL A 50 3.13 -19.61 -13.57
CA VAL A 50 3.73 -20.15 -14.81
C VAL A 50 5.26 -20.06 -14.73
N ARG A 51 5.79 -18.88 -14.34
CA ARG A 51 7.24 -18.68 -14.18
C ARG A 51 7.84 -19.58 -13.12
N ALA A 52 7.11 -19.85 -12.06
CA ALA A 52 7.49 -20.81 -11.02
C ALA A 52 7.28 -22.28 -11.43
N LYS A 53 6.81 -22.55 -12.66
CA LYS A 53 6.49 -23.86 -13.17
C LYS A 53 5.48 -24.66 -12.33
N VAL A 54 4.64 -23.95 -11.55
CA VAL A 54 3.53 -24.53 -10.79
C VAL A 54 2.40 -24.94 -11.73
N VAL A 55 2.18 -24.11 -12.77
CA VAL A 55 1.27 -24.40 -13.90
C VAL A 55 2.05 -24.24 -15.20
N LYS A 56 1.67 -24.98 -16.25
CA LYS A 56 2.43 -25.02 -17.52
C LYS A 56 1.71 -24.32 -18.67
N THR A 57 0.38 -24.24 -18.60
CA THR A 57 -0.46 -23.74 -19.70
C THR A 57 -1.39 -22.64 -19.22
N MET A 58 -1.90 -21.82 -20.17
CA MET A 58 -2.94 -20.83 -19.89
C MET A 58 -4.21 -21.46 -19.31
N ASN A 59 -4.60 -22.63 -19.78
CA ASN A 59 -5.78 -23.33 -19.24
C ASN A 59 -5.59 -23.75 -17.80
N GLU A 60 -4.40 -24.19 -17.42
CA GLU A 60 -4.06 -24.48 -16.03
C GLU A 60 -4.08 -23.20 -15.20
N LEU A 61 -3.51 -22.10 -15.72
CA LEU A 61 -3.51 -20.79 -15.05
C LEU A 61 -4.95 -20.26 -14.86
N ASP A 62 -5.79 -20.36 -15.89
CA ASP A 62 -7.20 -19.95 -15.84
C ASP A 62 -7.98 -20.64 -14.70
N ASN A 63 -7.56 -21.83 -14.30
CA ASN A 63 -8.20 -22.63 -13.27
C ASN A 63 -7.41 -22.69 -11.95
N TYR A 64 -6.22 -22.08 -11.91
CA TYR A 64 -5.35 -22.11 -10.71
C TYR A 64 -5.96 -21.31 -9.56
N PRO A 65 -6.29 -21.97 -8.42
CA PRO A 65 -7.08 -21.36 -7.35
C PRO A 65 -6.34 -20.29 -6.56
N TRP A 66 -5.01 -20.31 -6.58
CA TRP A 66 -4.16 -19.42 -5.78
C TRP A 66 -3.62 -18.22 -6.57
N SER A 67 -4.27 -17.87 -7.68
CA SER A 67 -3.96 -16.67 -8.48
C SER A 67 -5.19 -15.78 -8.63
N GLY A 68 -4.98 -14.47 -8.59
CA GLY A 68 -5.99 -13.46 -8.90
C GLY A 68 -6.52 -13.57 -10.34
N HIS A 69 -5.75 -14.15 -11.25
CA HIS A 69 -6.16 -14.36 -12.65
C HIS A 69 -7.51 -15.06 -12.79
N ARG A 70 -7.70 -16.17 -12.07
CA ARG A 70 -8.97 -16.92 -12.07
C ARG A 70 -10.15 -16.04 -11.64
N MET A 71 -9.94 -15.15 -10.69
CA MET A 71 -10.98 -14.25 -10.19
C MET A 71 -11.33 -13.17 -11.21
N ILE A 72 -10.35 -12.59 -11.88
CA ILE A 72 -10.59 -11.64 -12.99
C ILE A 72 -11.39 -12.29 -14.11
N LEU A 73 -11.15 -13.56 -14.43
CA LEU A 73 -11.93 -14.33 -15.42
C LEU A 73 -13.36 -14.68 -14.96
N ALA A 74 -13.79 -14.30 -13.75
CA ALA A 74 -15.08 -14.67 -13.16
C ALA A 74 -15.29 -16.17 -12.91
N LYS A 75 -14.23 -16.93 -12.78
CA LYS A 75 -14.30 -18.37 -12.45
C LYS A 75 -14.30 -18.60 -10.93
N ALA A 76 -14.13 -17.55 -10.13
CA ALA A 76 -14.24 -17.53 -8.67
C ALA A 76 -14.59 -16.11 -8.22
N GLU A 77 -15.25 -16.00 -7.07
CA GLU A 77 -15.54 -14.70 -6.42
C GLU A 77 -14.59 -14.47 -5.27
N ASN A 78 -14.20 -13.19 -5.10
CA ASN A 78 -13.41 -12.75 -3.99
C ASN A 78 -13.76 -11.30 -3.63
N PRO A 79 -14.43 -11.07 -2.48
CA PRO A 79 -14.98 -9.76 -2.13
C PRO A 79 -13.92 -8.69 -1.86
N TRP A 80 -12.66 -9.08 -1.59
CA TRP A 80 -11.56 -8.13 -1.36
C TRP A 80 -10.73 -7.82 -2.61
N MET A 81 -11.11 -8.33 -3.78
CA MET A 81 -10.43 -8.05 -5.04
C MET A 81 -11.27 -7.10 -5.91
N ASP A 82 -10.75 -5.93 -6.21
CA ASP A 82 -11.38 -5.00 -7.14
C ASP A 82 -11.16 -5.45 -8.59
N ARG A 83 -12.04 -6.35 -9.01
CA ARG A 83 -12.08 -6.87 -10.37
C ARG A 83 -12.52 -5.82 -11.38
N ALA A 84 -13.44 -4.92 -10.96
CA ALA A 84 -13.99 -3.90 -11.85
C ALA A 84 -12.93 -2.91 -12.26
N HIS A 85 -12.06 -2.51 -11.34
CA HIS A 85 -10.94 -1.62 -11.60
C HIS A 85 -9.98 -2.18 -12.66
N VAL A 86 -9.57 -3.43 -12.53
CA VAL A 86 -8.69 -4.08 -13.53
C VAL A 86 -9.37 -4.22 -14.88
N LEU A 87 -10.64 -4.67 -14.92
CA LEU A 87 -11.37 -4.85 -16.18
C LEU A 87 -11.76 -3.52 -16.82
N GLY A 88 -11.91 -2.45 -16.05
CA GLY A 88 -12.17 -1.10 -16.56
C GLY A 88 -11.05 -0.54 -17.44
N GLN A 89 -9.83 -1.07 -17.29
CA GLN A 89 -8.71 -0.73 -18.17
C GLN A 89 -8.83 -1.32 -19.60
N PHE A 90 -9.77 -2.25 -19.79
CA PHE A 90 -10.06 -2.88 -21.08
C PHE A 90 -11.41 -2.40 -21.61
N ALA A 91 -11.44 -1.87 -22.82
CA ALA A 91 -12.64 -1.25 -23.39
C ALA A 91 -13.77 -2.24 -23.67
N GLY A 92 -15.01 -1.78 -23.58
CA GLY A 92 -16.19 -2.46 -24.05
C GLY A 92 -17.01 -3.17 -22.98
N THR A 93 -17.76 -4.19 -23.39
CA THR A 93 -18.60 -4.96 -22.48
C THR A 93 -17.78 -5.85 -21.56
N LYS A 94 -18.34 -6.24 -20.41
CA LYS A 94 -17.69 -7.14 -19.44
C LYS A 94 -17.11 -8.41 -20.08
N ARG A 95 -17.82 -9.01 -21.06
CA ARG A 95 -17.32 -10.18 -21.80
C ARG A 95 -16.11 -9.84 -22.66
N LYS A 96 -16.13 -8.69 -23.32
CA LYS A 96 -15.00 -8.23 -24.14
C LYS A 96 -13.78 -7.91 -23.27
N ALA A 97 -13.96 -7.19 -22.17
CA ALA A 97 -12.90 -6.87 -21.24
C ALA A 97 -12.21 -8.12 -20.67
N ILE A 98 -12.96 -9.15 -20.28
CA ILE A 98 -12.40 -10.43 -19.83
C ILE A 98 -11.56 -11.10 -20.92
N ARG A 99 -12.04 -11.11 -22.16
CA ARG A 99 -11.32 -11.70 -23.29
C ARG A 99 -10.03 -10.95 -23.60
N GLU A 100 -10.08 -9.62 -23.62
CA GLU A 100 -8.92 -8.75 -23.84
C GLU A 100 -7.90 -8.90 -22.72
N TYR A 101 -8.35 -8.91 -21.47
CA TYR A 101 -7.49 -9.16 -20.31
C TYR A 101 -6.79 -10.54 -20.42
N ARG A 102 -7.55 -11.61 -20.78
CA ARG A 102 -6.95 -12.95 -20.94
C ARG A 102 -5.90 -12.96 -22.05
N ARG A 103 -6.18 -12.30 -23.19
CA ARG A 103 -5.23 -12.13 -24.29
C ARG A 103 -3.98 -11.40 -23.83
N PHE A 104 -4.15 -10.27 -23.12
CA PHE A 104 -3.07 -9.48 -22.56
C PHE A 104 -2.15 -10.30 -21.63
N VAL A 105 -2.72 -11.14 -20.77
CA VAL A 105 -1.92 -12.02 -19.92
C VAL A 105 -1.20 -13.09 -20.76
N GLN A 106 -1.87 -13.67 -21.76
CA GLN A 106 -1.31 -14.69 -22.64
C GLN A 106 -0.12 -14.16 -23.45
N GLU A 107 -0.18 -12.94 -23.95
CA GLU A 107 0.91 -12.28 -24.67
C GLU A 107 2.18 -12.16 -23.80
N GLY A 108 2.03 -12.04 -22.48
CA GLY A 108 3.15 -11.99 -21.53
C GLY A 108 3.77 -13.33 -21.16
N LEU A 109 3.30 -14.46 -21.69
CA LEU A 109 3.86 -15.79 -21.37
C LEU A 109 5.32 -15.92 -21.79
N GLY A 110 5.69 -15.29 -22.91
CA GLY A 110 7.07 -15.27 -23.41
C GLY A 110 7.96 -14.24 -22.72
N ASP A 111 7.38 -13.32 -21.97
CA ASP A 111 8.12 -12.28 -21.27
C ASP A 111 8.88 -12.92 -20.10
N GLY A 112 10.20 -12.80 -20.11
CA GLY A 112 11.05 -13.18 -19.00
C GLY A 112 10.79 -12.35 -17.73
N ARG A 113 11.74 -12.38 -16.80
CA ARG A 113 11.74 -11.44 -15.66
C ARG A 113 11.78 -10.01 -16.21
N ASN A 114 10.80 -9.20 -15.86
CA ASN A 114 10.78 -7.79 -16.22
C ASN A 114 11.71 -7.01 -15.27
N PRO A 115 12.85 -6.50 -15.76
CA PRO A 115 13.79 -5.75 -14.91
C PRO A 115 13.18 -4.49 -14.31
N MET A 116 12.20 -3.87 -14.98
CA MET A 116 11.48 -2.70 -14.49
C MET A 116 10.72 -2.98 -13.20
N LEU A 117 10.21 -4.19 -13.03
CA LEU A 117 9.44 -4.59 -11.86
C LEU A 117 10.31 -5.22 -10.76
N THR A 118 11.56 -5.56 -11.04
CA THR A 118 12.45 -6.28 -10.13
C THR A 118 13.74 -5.54 -9.77
N GLY A 119 14.12 -4.51 -10.53
CA GLY A 119 15.35 -3.72 -10.32
C GLY A 119 15.28 -2.72 -9.15
N GLY A 120 16.40 -2.08 -8.83
CA GLY A 120 16.46 -0.92 -7.91
C GLY A 120 15.74 0.31 -8.46
N GLY A 121 15.52 1.34 -7.63
CA GLY A 121 14.73 2.53 -7.98
C GLY A 121 15.12 3.18 -9.30
N LEU A 122 16.42 3.46 -9.53
CA LEU A 122 16.90 4.06 -10.77
C LEU A 122 16.56 3.19 -12.00
N ILE A 123 16.73 1.87 -11.90
CA ILE A 123 16.45 0.95 -13.00
C ILE A 123 14.94 0.87 -13.27
N ARG A 124 14.12 0.92 -12.22
CA ARG A 124 12.66 0.90 -12.32
C ARG A 124 12.11 2.17 -12.94
N SER A 125 12.57 3.34 -12.50
CA SER A 125 12.10 4.63 -13.01
C SER A 125 12.54 4.90 -14.45
N GLN A 126 13.65 4.30 -14.89
CA GLN A 126 14.23 4.53 -16.22
C GLN A 126 13.88 3.44 -17.25
N GLY A 127 13.01 2.49 -16.94
CA GLY A 127 12.61 1.45 -17.90
C GLY A 127 13.66 0.36 -18.14
N GLY A 128 14.70 0.27 -17.31
CA GLY A 128 15.71 -0.78 -17.35
C GLY A 128 17.15 -0.30 -17.52
N TRP A 129 18.09 -1.24 -17.42
CA TRP A 129 19.52 -0.95 -17.45
C TRP A 129 20.01 -0.24 -18.72
N SER A 130 19.44 -0.57 -19.87
CA SER A 130 19.83 0.04 -21.15
C SER A 130 19.57 1.54 -21.19
N GLN A 131 18.44 1.96 -20.66
CA GLN A 131 18.04 3.37 -20.57
C GLN A 131 18.85 4.12 -19.51
N VAL A 132 19.12 3.49 -18.35
CA VAL A 132 20.03 4.04 -17.34
C VAL A 132 21.42 4.30 -17.90
N LEU A 133 21.95 3.36 -18.68
CA LEU A 133 23.26 3.54 -19.32
C LEU A 133 23.25 4.63 -20.41
N ALA A 134 22.15 4.77 -21.15
CA ALA A 134 21.99 5.82 -22.15
C ALA A 134 21.95 7.21 -21.51
N LEU A 135 21.21 7.38 -20.41
CA LEU A 135 21.12 8.64 -19.64
C LEU A 135 22.47 9.01 -19.01
N ARG A 136 23.16 8.02 -18.41
CA ARG A 136 24.50 8.25 -17.88
C ARG A 136 25.49 8.75 -18.94
N ARG A 137 25.40 8.22 -20.18
CA ARG A 137 26.23 8.68 -21.30
C ARG A 137 25.92 10.11 -21.71
N LYS A 138 24.66 10.55 -21.56
CA LYS A 138 24.22 11.92 -21.85
C LYS A 138 24.48 12.89 -20.70
N GLY A 139 24.91 12.42 -19.52
CA GLY A 139 25.09 13.25 -18.33
C GLY A 139 23.81 13.68 -17.65
N GLU A 140 22.67 13.15 -18.06
CA GLU A 140 21.37 13.43 -17.48
C GLU A 140 21.18 12.66 -16.16
N LYS A 141 20.85 13.39 -15.08
CA LYS A 141 20.49 12.80 -13.79
C LYS A 141 18.98 12.88 -13.64
N GLU A 142 18.32 11.74 -13.69
CA GLU A 142 16.92 11.63 -13.31
C GLU A 142 16.77 11.17 -11.85
N LEU A 143 15.78 11.73 -11.18
CA LEU A 143 15.43 11.34 -9.82
C LEU A 143 14.94 9.90 -9.81
N SER A 144 15.43 9.16 -8.84
CA SER A 144 15.03 7.77 -8.63
C SER A 144 15.02 7.44 -7.15
N ASP A 145 14.04 6.67 -6.71
CA ASP A 145 13.93 6.15 -5.37
C ASP A 145 13.71 4.63 -5.39
N GLU A 146 14.35 3.89 -4.50
CA GLU A 146 14.21 2.43 -4.47
C GLU A 146 12.86 1.95 -3.94
N HIS A 147 12.10 2.84 -3.30
CA HIS A 147 10.77 2.57 -2.75
C HIS A 147 9.65 3.10 -3.63
N ILE A 148 9.97 3.80 -4.74
CA ILE A 148 8.99 4.37 -5.66
C ILE A 148 9.19 3.76 -7.05
N LEU A 149 8.12 3.26 -7.65
CA LEU A 149 8.04 2.80 -9.03
C LEU A 149 7.21 3.79 -9.84
N GLY A 150 7.88 4.66 -10.59
CA GLY A 150 7.23 5.73 -11.35
C GLY A 150 8.23 6.44 -12.26
N SER A 151 7.72 7.38 -13.06
CA SER A 151 8.54 8.32 -13.81
C SER A 151 9.26 9.30 -12.88
N GLY A 152 10.27 10.03 -13.39
CA GLY A 152 10.95 11.09 -12.63
C GLY A 152 9.95 12.12 -12.10
N ASP A 153 8.99 12.56 -12.92
CA ASP A 153 7.93 13.51 -12.53
C ASP A 153 7.02 12.97 -11.41
N PHE A 154 6.71 11.69 -11.45
CA PHE A 154 5.93 11.05 -10.37
C PHE A 154 6.71 11.02 -9.06
N ILE A 155 7.98 10.66 -9.12
CA ILE A 155 8.89 10.64 -7.96
C ILE A 155 9.00 12.05 -7.37
N ASP A 156 9.19 13.06 -8.19
CA ASP A 156 9.26 14.47 -7.78
C ASP A 156 7.99 14.91 -7.07
N ARG A 157 6.84 14.65 -7.63
CA ARG A 157 5.55 14.99 -7.00
C ARG A 157 5.41 14.36 -5.62
N VAL A 158 5.71 13.06 -5.50
CA VAL A 158 5.61 12.33 -4.24
C VAL A 158 6.57 12.89 -3.19
N LEU A 159 7.81 13.22 -3.59
CA LEU A 159 8.79 13.79 -2.68
C LEU A 159 8.42 15.23 -2.26
N GLN A 160 7.96 16.06 -3.20
CA GLN A 160 7.49 17.42 -2.92
C GLN A 160 6.29 17.41 -1.95
N GLU A 161 5.31 16.56 -2.16
CA GLU A 161 4.17 16.42 -1.26
C GLU A 161 4.61 16.01 0.17
N ALA A 162 5.58 15.09 0.27
CA ALA A 162 6.14 14.66 1.54
C ALA A 162 6.89 15.81 2.25
N GLU A 163 7.70 16.57 1.51
CA GLU A 163 8.43 17.73 2.03
C GLU A 163 7.49 18.83 2.48
N GLU A 164 6.47 19.18 1.69
CA GLU A 164 5.48 20.19 2.07
C GLU A 164 4.71 19.81 3.32
N ARG A 165 4.39 18.51 3.47
CA ARG A 165 3.75 18.00 4.68
C ARG A 165 4.65 18.16 5.89
N GLN A 166 5.93 17.80 5.76
CA GLN A 166 6.92 17.99 6.83
C GLN A 166 7.09 19.47 7.19
N LEU A 167 7.20 20.34 6.20
CA LEU A 167 7.32 21.79 6.43
C LEU A 167 6.10 22.38 7.14
N ARG A 168 4.89 21.94 6.78
CA ARG A 168 3.65 22.33 7.48
C ARG A 168 3.66 21.88 8.95
N GLN A 169 4.04 20.65 9.21
CA GLN A 169 4.16 20.11 10.58
C GLN A 169 5.20 20.89 11.40
N MET A 170 6.37 21.13 10.85
CA MET A 170 7.41 21.92 11.52
C MET A 170 6.98 23.36 11.82
N LYS A 171 6.26 24.03 10.91
CA LYS A 171 5.72 25.37 11.12
C LYS A 171 4.72 25.41 12.27
N LEU A 172 3.84 24.42 12.37
CA LEU A 172 2.86 24.32 13.45
C LEU A 172 3.55 24.06 14.80
N GLN A 173 4.51 23.15 14.85
CA GLN A 173 5.31 22.89 16.05
C GLN A 173 6.09 24.11 16.51
N ARG A 174 6.74 24.86 15.59
CA ARG A 174 7.44 26.11 15.92
C ARG A 174 6.52 27.22 16.44
N ARG A 175 5.25 27.23 16.04
CA ARG A 175 4.22 28.13 16.58
C ARG A 175 3.70 27.69 17.96
N GLY A 176 4.30 26.67 18.57
CA GLY A 176 3.92 26.14 19.86
C GLY A 176 2.69 25.25 19.87
N ARG A 177 2.19 24.85 18.68
CA ARG A 177 1.05 23.92 18.56
C ARG A 177 1.42 22.56 19.17
N ARG A 178 0.60 22.10 20.10
CA ARG A 178 0.82 20.85 20.84
C ARG A 178 -0.41 19.94 20.73
N ILE A 179 -0.21 18.67 21.08
CA ILE A 179 -1.29 17.67 21.06
C ILE A 179 -2.42 18.01 22.06
N GLU A 180 -2.06 18.63 23.17
CA GLU A 180 -2.99 19.10 24.19
C GLU A 180 -3.97 20.12 23.63
N ASP A 181 -3.51 21.03 22.76
CA ASP A 181 -4.37 22.02 22.10
C ASP A 181 -5.43 21.33 21.23
N ILE A 182 -5.01 20.31 20.47
CA ILE A 182 -5.91 19.52 19.64
C ILE A 182 -6.92 18.76 20.51
N ILE A 183 -6.47 18.19 21.62
CA ILE A 183 -7.35 17.49 22.57
C ILE A 183 -8.41 18.45 23.11
N GLN A 184 -8.02 19.63 23.58
CA GLN A 184 -8.94 20.63 24.12
C GLN A 184 -9.95 21.12 23.09
N GLU A 185 -9.50 21.40 21.87
CA GLU A 185 -10.38 21.80 20.77
C GLU A 185 -11.43 20.74 20.44
N GLU A 186 -11.01 19.50 20.28
CA GLU A 186 -11.92 18.41 19.93
C GLU A 186 -12.84 18.03 21.08
N CYS A 187 -12.37 18.10 22.31
CA CYS A 187 -13.20 17.95 23.51
C CYS A 187 -14.30 19.01 23.58
N ARG A 188 -13.93 20.28 23.37
CA ARG A 188 -14.88 21.40 23.37
C ARG A 188 -15.90 21.25 22.22
N LYS A 189 -15.43 20.94 21.02
CA LYS A 189 -16.29 20.79 19.84
C LYS A 189 -17.36 19.69 20.02
N ARG A 190 -16.99 18.59 20.67
CA ARG A 190 -17.88 17.42 20.85
C ARG A 190 -18.53 17.32 22.20
N LYS A 191 -18.28 18.31 23.08
CA LYS A 191 -18.79 18.34 24.47
C LYS A 191 -18.41 17.05 25.23
N VAL A 192 -17.14 16.65 25.17
CA VAL A 192 -16.56 15.48 25.84
C VAL A 192 -15.50 15.99 26.80
N SER A 193 -15.40 15.43 28.01
CA SER A 193 -14.33 15.76 28.94
C SER A 193 -13.04 14.96 28.63
N GLU A 194 -11.89 15.52 28.97
CA GLU A 194 -10.61 14.80 28.82
C GLU A 194 -10.55 13.53 29.67
N GLU A 195 -11.23 13.53 30.83
CA GLU A 195 -11.35 12.34 31.66
C GLU A 195 -12.11 11.20 30.95
N GLU A 196 -13.20 11.51 30.25
CA GLU A 196 -13.96 10.52 29.46
C GLU A 196 -13.11 9.94 28.32
N LEU A 197 -12.25 10.75 27.71
CA LEU A 197 -11.29 10.26 26.73
C LEU A 197 -10.35 9.19 27.30
N ARG A 198 -9.85 9.42 28.53
CA ARG A 198 -8.86 8.56 29.19
C ARG A 198 -9.48 7.31 29.85
N LYS A 199 -10.73 7.40 30.31
CA LYS A 199 -11.44 6.30 30.99
C LYS A 199 -11.94 5.16 30.11
N GLY A 200 -11.55 5.11 28.84
CA GLY A 200 -11.91 4.02 27.92
C GLY A 200 -13.38 3.97 27.51
N SER A 201 -14.15 5.05 27.70
CA SER A 201 -15.55 5.16 27.31
C SER A 201 -15.75 4.81 25.83
N ARG A 202 -16.80 4.01 25.53
CA ARG A 202 -17.16 3.57 24.16
C ARG A 202 -18.31 4.37 23.56
N ARG A 203 -18.76 5.45 24.21
CA ARG A 203 -19.80 6.32 23.67
C ARG A 203 -19.39 6.87 22.31
N SER A 204 -20.32 6.99 21.36
CA SER A 204 -20.06 7.42 19.98
C SER A 204 -19.28 8.74 19.95
N ARG A 205 -19.71 9.77 20.68
CA ARG A 205 -19.04 11.08 20.75
C ARG A 205 -17.58 10.98 21.22
N VAL A 206 -17.29 10.10 22.19
CA VAL A 206 -15.92 9.89 22.71
C VAL A 206 -15.06 9.16 21.66
N SER A 207 -15.64 8.19 20.97
CA SER A 207 -14.95 7.47 19.89
C SER A 207 -14.65 8.39 18.71
N GLU A 208 -15.58 9.27 18.35
CA GLU A 208 -15.41 10.29 17.31
C GLU A 208 -14.34 11.32 17.71
N ALA A 209 -14.37 11.77 18.98
CA ALA A 209 -13.34 12.67 19.50
C ALA A 209 -11.93 12.04 19.40
N ARG A 210 -11.79 10.78 19.84
CA ARG A 210 -10.52 10.06 19.72
C ARG A 210 -10.06 9.91 18.27
N ALA A 211 -11.00 9.64 17.36
CA ALA A 211 -10.70 9.51 15.94
C ALA A 211 -10.19 10.84 15.36
N ALA A 212 -10.86 11.94 15.65
CA ALA A 212 -10.46 13.26 15.19
C ALA A 212 -9.13 13.71 15.80
N ILE A 213 -8.91 13.50 17.10
CA ILE A 213 -7.64 13.81 17.77
C ILE A 213 -6.51 12.97 17.16
N ALA A 214 -6.73 11.66 16.96
CA ALA A 214 -5.71 10.79 16.38
C ALA A 214 -5.31 11.24 14.97
N TYR A 215 -6.28 11.52 14.12
CA TYR A 215 -6.06 11.99 12.77
C TYR A 215 -5.35 13.34 12.73
N ARG A 216 -5.88 14.34 13.44
CA ARG A 216 -5.31 15.67 13.47
C ARG A 216 -3.91 15.71 14.05
N SER A 217 -3.64 14.96 15.13
CA SER A 217 -2.31 14.87 15.74
C SER A 217 -1.28 14.28 14.79
N LYS A 218 -1.69 13.27 13.99
CA LYS A 218 -0.84 12.68 12.96
C LYS A 218 -0.58 13.67 11.82
N GLU A 219 -1.63 14.33 11.31
CA GLU A 219 -1.54 15.21 10.14
C GLU A 219 -0.90 16.57 10.48
N GLU A 220 -1.34 17.22 11.56
CA GLU A 220 -0.88 18.57 11.91
C GLU A 220 0.50 18.56 12.57
N LEU A 221 0.80 17.55 13.40
CA LEU A 221 2.02 17.52 14.24
C LEU A 221 2.98 16.37 13.93
N GLY A 222 2.60 15.40 13.11
CA GLY A 222 3.42 14.22 12.83
C GLY A 222 3.59 13.28 14.01
N VAL A 223 2.73 13.37 15.03
CA VAL A 223 2.84 12.60 16.28
C VAL A 223 2.60 11.12 15.99
N SER A 224 3.42 10.26 16.56
CA SER A 224 3.31 8.80 16.37
C SER A 224 2.06 8.23 17.02
N GLY A 225 1.51 7.16 16.44
CA GLY A 225 0.34 6.47 17.02
C GLY A 225 0.57 5.95 18.45
N ALA A 226 1.80 5.62 18.81
CA ALA A 226 2.18 5.22 20.18
C ALA A 226 2.11 6.39 21.15
N GLU A 227 2.52 7.55 20.71
CA GLU A 227 2.49 8.77 21.48
C GLU A 227 1.05 9.28 21.67
N ILE A 228 0.27 9.33 20.60
CA ILE A 228 -1.17 9.65 20.67
C ILE A 228 -1.89 8.72 21.65
N ALA A 229 -1.57 7.41 21.62
CA ALA A 229 -2.16 6.44 22.52
C ALA A 229 -1.85 6.75 24.00
N ARG A 230 -0.64 7.20 24.31
CA ARG A 230 -0.25 7.63 25.67
C ARG A 230 -1.07 8.84 26.14
N TYR A 231 -1.22 9.85 25.29
CA TYR A 231 -2.02 11.04 25.62
C TYR A 231 -3.51 10.72 25.87
N LEU A 232 -4.07 9.81 25.07
CA LEU A 232 -5.48 9.44 25.17
C LEU A 232 -5.77 8.30 26.17
N GLY A 233 -4.75 7.75 26.83
CA GLY A 233 -4.94 6.66 27.79
C GLY A 233 -5.46 5.37 27.17
N VAL A 234 -5.15 5.10 25.88
CA VAL A 234 -5.58 3.92 25.15
C VAL A 234 -4.38 3.15 24.59
N ASN A 235 -4.60 1.91 24.14
CA ASN A 235 -3.49 1.15 23.56
C ASN A 235 -3.21 1.57 22.11
N THR A 236 -1.95 1.45 21.70
CA THR A 236 -1.47 1.81 20.35
C THR A 236 -2.24 1.08 19.25
N SER A 237 -2.66 -0.18 19.48
CA SER A 237 -3.42 -0.94 18.50
C SER A 237 -4.79 -0.33 18.22
N SER A 238 -5.41 0.33 19.21
CA SER A 238 -6.68 1.06 19.03
C SER A 238 -6.48 2.28 18.15
N ILE A 239 -5.44 3.07 18.39
CA ILE A 239 -5.12 4.25 17.57
C ILE A 239 -4.80 3.85 16.12
N ASN A 240 -3.96 2.83 15.94
CA ASN A 240 -3.63 2.37 14.59
C ASN A 240 -4.85 1.87 13.82
N ARG A 241 -5.83 1.24 14.51
CA ARG A 241 -7.08 0.81 13.88
C ARG A 241 -7.96 2.00 13.50
N ILE A 242 -8.00 3.04 14.34
CA ILE A 242 -8.74 4.27 14.05
C ILE A 242 -8.15 4.96 12.82
N LEU A 243 -6.83 5.15 12.78
CA LEU A 243 -6.14 5.79 11.67
C LEU A 243 -6.34 5.02 10.36
N ALA A 244 -6.17 3.70 10.38
CA ALA A 244 -6.39 2.86 9.20
C ALA A 244 -7.82 2.99 8.65
N ARG A 245 -8.84 3.05 9.53
CA ARG A 245 -10.23 3.25 9.11
C ARG A 245 -10.49 4.62 8.50
N ILE A 246 -9.81 5.66 8.98
CA ILE A 246 -9.94 7.01 8.43
C ILE A 246 -9.27 7.07 7.06
N ASP A 247 -8.07 6.49 6.93
CA ASP A 247 -7.35 6.41 5.65
C ASP A 247 -8.24 5.72 4.58
N GLU A 248 -8.91 4.60 4.92
CA GLU A 248 -9.87 3.89 4.03
C GLU A 248 -11.11 4.74 3.63
N LEU A 249 -11.50 5.72 4.45
CA LEU A 249 -12.66 6.60 4.14
C LEU A 249 -12.26 7.79 3.27
N ILE A 250 -11.02 8.21 3.31
CA ILE A 250 -10.49 9.32 2.49
C ILE A 250 -10.15 8.84 1.07
N GLU A 251 -9.78 7.56 0.92
CA GLU A 251 -9.45 6.94 -0.38
C GLU A 251 -10.70 6.55 -1.23
N LYS A 252 -11.91 6.70 -0.69
CA LYS A 252 -13.20 6.44 -1.38
C LYS A 252 -13.81 7.73 -1.90
#